data_15fd9d84eb5c4ec933b2e640c1c1f785
#
_entry.id   15fd9d84eb5c4ec933b2e640c1c1f785
#
_cell.length_a   1.000
_cell.length_b   1.000
_cell.length_c   1.000
_cell.angle_alpha   90.00
_cell.angle_beta   90.00
_cell.angle_gamma   90.00
#
_symmetry.space_group_name_H-M   'P 1'
#
loop_
_entity.id
_entity.type
_entity.pdbx_description
1 polymer ?
#
loop_
_entity_poly.entity_id
_entity_poly.type
_entity_poly.pdbx_seq_one_letter_code
_entity_poly.pdbx_strand_id
1 'polypeptide(L)'
;PLRLVGSEMCIRDRYDNPKELGADRIVNAVAAIAEYDCPLIIIDMGTATTFCVVDTKENYLGGAVAPGIGISMEALFQRASKLPRIELVKTPNIICRNTVSAMQAGIYYGFVGQIDEIVKRIKEELNEQNVKVIATGGLATLIAKSSSTIDIVDPMLTLKGLLILYEKNKNEGGRK
;
A
#
# COMPACT_ATOMS: atom_id res chain seq x y z
N PRO A 1 -8.33 14.29 19.82
CA PRO A 1 -7.17 13.52 19.40
C PRO A 1 -7.44 12.04 19.65
N LEU A 2 -7.32 11.20 18.60
CA LEU A 2 -7.35 9.75 18.72
C LEU A 2 -6.26 9.35 19.74
N ARG A 3 -6.65 8.88 20.90
CA ARG A 3 -5.74 8.32 21.90
C ARG A 3 -5.45 6.89 21.46
N LEU A 4 -4.28 6.66 20.93
CA LEU A 4 -3.78 5.37 20.54
C LEU A 4 -3.12 4.74 21.77
N VAL A 5 -3.56 3.56 22.20
CA VAL A 5 -3.06 2.85 23.38
C VAL A 5 -2.64 1.43 22.98
N GLY A 6 -1.48 0.99 23.44
CA GLY A 6 -0.93 -0.34 23.17
C GLY A 6 0.00 -0.39 21.95
N SER A 7 -0.21 -1.33 21.04
CA SER A 7 0.62 -1.54 19.84
C SER A 7 0.76 -0.31 18.92
N GLU A 8 -0.19 0.61 18.99
CA GLU A 8 -0.20 1.84 18.20
C GLU A 8 0.77 2.90 18.72
N MET A 9 1.13 2.85 19.99
CA MET A 9 2.17 3.72 20.56
C MET A 9 3.53 3.36 19.99
N CYS A 10 3.80 2.08 19.75
CA CYS A 10 5.03 1.61 19.09
C CYS A 10 5.11 2.02 17.62
N ILE A 11 3.97 2.23 16.94
CA ILE A 11 3.93 2.69 15.55
C ILE A 11 4.42 4.15 15.46
N ARG A 12 4.08 5.01 16.43
CA ARG A 12 4.45 6.44 16.41
C ARG A 12 5.84 6.73 16.90
N ASP A 13 6.34 5.96 17.88
CA ASP A 13 7.58 6.27 18.58
C ASP A 13 8.85 6.10 17.73
N ARG A 14 8.75 5.38 16.59
CA ARG A 14 9.88 5.13 15.70
C ARG A 14 9.87 5.95 14.41
N TYR A 15 8.81 6.72 14.15
CA TYR A 15 8.76 7.64 13.02
C TYR A 15 9.37 8.98 13.46
N ASP A 16 10.31 9.52 12.69
CA ASP A 16 11.05 10.74 13.05
C ASP A 16 10.12 11.91 13.41
N ASN A 17 9.00 12.05 12.69
CA ASN A 17 7.92 12.95 13.03
C ASN A 17 6.57 12.22 12.98
N PRO A 18 6.04 11.73 14.12
CA PRO A 18 4.77 10.98 14.17
C PRO A 18 3.55 11.73 13.62
N LYS A 19 3.62 13.07 13.54
CA LYS A 19 2.53 13.91 13.01
C LYS A 19 2.43 13.86 11.48
N GLU A 20 3.50 13.46 10.81
CA GLU A 20 3.56 13.33 9.35
C GLU A 20 3.05 11.97 8.85
N LEU A 21 2.88 11.01 9.75
CA LEU A 21 2.35 9.70 9.39
C LEU A 21 0.84 9.80 9.13
N GLY A 22 0.43 9.52 7.89
CA GLY A 22 -0.97 9.52 7.49
C GLY A 22 -1.80 8.52 8.30
N ALA A 23 -3.02 8.92 8.66
CA ALA A 23 -3.91 8.09 9.46
C ALA A 23 -4.27 6.75 8.76
N ASP A 24 -4.41 6.75 7.45
CA ASP A 24 -4.64 5.59 6.61
C ASP A 24 -3.54 4.53 6.76
N ARG A 25 -2.29 4.96 6.80
CA ARG A 25 -1.13 4.06 7.00
C ARG A 25 -1.15 3.40 8.37
N ILE A 26 -1.53 4.14 9.42
CA ILE A 26 -1.68 3.61 10.77
C ILE A 26 -2.83 2.59 10.81
N VAL A 27 -3.97 2.94 10.25
CA VAL A 27 -5.16 2.09 10.20
C VAL A 27 -4.84 0.76 9.51
N ASN A 28 -4.18 0.82 8.34
CA ASN A 28 -3.79 -0.37 7.59
C ASN A 28 -2.78 -1.24 8.37
N ALA A 29 -1.81 -0.62 9.05
CA ALA A 29 -0.84 -1.35 9.87
C ALA A 29 -1.50 -2.05 11.06
N VAL A 30 -2.42 -1.39 11.75
CA VAL A 30 -3.18 -1.97 12.86
C VAL A 30 -3.99 -3.19 12.42
N ALA A 31 -4.68 -3.10 11.27
CA ALA A 31 -5.42 -4.24 10.73
C ALA A 31 -4.50 -5.38 10.33
N ALA A 32 -3.39 -5.06 9.66
CA ALA A 32 -2.46 -6.08 9.19
C ALA A 32 -1.80 -6.84 10.35
N ILE A 33 -1.36 -6.14 11.39
CA ILE A 33 -0.80 -6.76 12.62
C ILE A 33 -1.83 -7.64 13.32
N ALA A 34 -3.10 -7.26 13.32
CA ALA A 34 -4.15 -8.03 13.99
C ALA A 34 -4.54 -9.31 13.22
N GLU A 35 -4.35 -9.36 11.90
CA GLU A 35 -4.84 -10.46 11.06
C GLU A 35 -3.73 -11.34 10.47
N TYR A 36 -2.49 -10.86 10.43
CA TYR A 36 -1.41 -11.57 9.76
C TYR A 36 -0.15 -11.61 10.61
N ASP A 37 0.61 -12.70 10.48
CA ASP A 37 1.89 -12.87 11.16
C ASP A 37 2.96 -11.92 10.61
N CYS A 38 3.66 -11.22 11.49
CA CYS A 38 4.79 -10.37 11.16
C CYS A 38 6.06 -11.19 10.84
N PRO A 39 6.99 -10.67 10.01
CA PRO A 39 7.06 -9.30 9.47
C PRO A 39 6.16 -9.10 8.26
N LEU A 40 5.73 -7.84 8.04
CA LEU A 40 4.75 -7.47 7.02
C LEU A 40 5.23 -6.32 6.12
N ILE A 41 4.88 -6.38 4.84
CA ILE A 41 4.85 -5.23 3.94
C ILE A 41 3.40 -5.00 3.53
N ILE A 42 2.89 -3.81 3.77
CA ILE A 42 1.51 -3.42 3.46
C ILE A 42 1.55 -2.41 2.32
N ILE A 43 0.90 -2.75 1.22
CA ILE A 43 0.83 -1.89 0.03
C ILE A 43 -0.60 -1.37 -0.10
N ASP A 44 -0.77 -0.06 -0.04
CA ASP A 44 -2.07 0.57 -0.32
C ASP A 44 -2.03 1.28 -1.67
N MET A 45 -2.88 0.83 -2.59
CA MET A 45 -2.98 1.34 -3.96
C MET A 45 -4.15 2.32 -4.08
N GLY A 46 -4.03 3.45 -3.39
CA GLY A 46 -4.98 4.56 -3.37
C GLY A 46 -4.56 5.73 -4.28
N THR A 47 -4.84 6.96 -3.82
CA THR A 47 -4.39 8.20 -4.45
C THR A 47 -2.86 8.26 -4.55
N ALA A 48 -2.17 7.84 -3.49
CA ALA A 48 -0.77 7.46 -3.53
C ALA A 48 -0.66 5.94 -3.45
N THR A 49 0.44 5.37 -3.91
CA THR A 49 0.82 4.00 -3.59
C THR A 49 1.78 4.04 -2.41
N THR A 50 1.35 3.54 -1.26
CA THR A 50 2.17 3.54 -0.05
C THR A 50 2.66 2.13 0.26
N PHE A 51 3.89 2.04 0.77
CA PHE A 51 4.50 0.81 1.25
C PHE A 51 4.82 1.01 2.73
N CYS A 52 4.19 0.24 3.59
CA CYS A 52 4.39 0.29 5.03
C CYS A 52 5.06 -1.00 5.49
N VAL A 53 6.04 -0.89 6.37
CA VAL A 53 6.86 -2.01 6.82
C VAL A 53 6.68 -2.21 8.31
N VAL A 54 6.43 -3.45 8.71
CA VAL A 54 6.31 -3.88 10.11
C VAL A 54 7.31 -5.01 10.37
N ASP A 55 8.10 -4.89 11.42
CA ASP A 55 9.10 -5.90 11.78
C ASP A 55 8.51 -7.12 12.51
N THR A 56 9.35 -8.10 12.84
CA THR A 56 8.99 -9.32 13.58
C THR A 56 8.47 -9.05 15.00
N LYS A 57 8.65 -7.84 15.53
CA LYS A 57 8.20 -7.42 16.86
C LYS A 57 6.98 -6.49 16.79
N GLU A 58 6.29 -6.48 15.66
CA GLU A 58 5.13 -5.63 15.40
C GLU A 58 5.44 -4.12 15.42
N ASN A 59 6.71 -3.71 15.27
CA ASN A 59 7.05 -2.29 15.19
C ASN A 59 6.88 -1.79 13.75
N TYR A 60 6.25 -0.65 13.61
CA TYR A 60 6.18 0.08 12.36
C TYR A 60 7.53 0.76 12.07
N LEU A 61 8.18 0.37 10.98
CA LEU A 61 9.51 0.88 10.64
C LEU A 61 9.49 2.08 9.69
N GLY A 62 8.37 2.37 9.06
CA GLY A 62 8.28 3.37 8.00
C GLY A 62 7.93 2.74 6.66
N GLY A 63 8.53 3.23 5.58
CA GLY A 63 8.30 2.68 4.25
C GLY A 63 8.48 3.71 3.14
N ALA A 64 7.84 3.48 1.98
CA ALA A 64 7.94 4.34 0.80
C ALA A 64 6.56 4.88 0.39
N VAL A 65 6.57 6.00 -0.34
CA VAL A 65 5.39 6.58 -0.95
C VAL A 65 5.71 6.88 -2.41
N ALA A 66 4.87 6.41 -3.30
CA ALA A 66 4.95 6.65 -4.74
C ALA A 66 3.64 7.28 -5.25
N PRO A 67 3.65 7.95 -6.41
CA PRO A 67 2.41 8.39 -7.04
C PRO A 67 1.46 7.21 -7.25
N GLY A 68 0.18 7.41 -7.01
CA GLY A 68 -0.82 6.39 -7.32
C GLY A 68 -1.02 6.24 -8.84
N ILE A 69 -1.54 5.10 -9.24
CA ILE A 69 -1.75 4.75 -10.66
C ILE A 69 -2.67 5.78 -11.34
N GLY A 70 -3.78 6.15 -10.67
CA GLY A 70 -4.73 7.13 -11.21
C GLY A 70 -4.12 8.51 -11.44
N ILE A 71 -3.33 9.01 -10.48
CA ILE A 71 -2.61 10.28 -10.62
C ILE A 71 -1.62 10.22 -11.78
N SER A 72 -0.88 9.12 -11.91
CA SER A 72 0.12 8.95 -12.97
C SER A 72 -0.52 8.92 -14.36
N MET A 73 -1.66 8.25 -14.50
CA MET A 73 -2.45 8.24 -15.74
C MET A 73 -2.96 9.64 -16.09
N GLU A 74 -3.52 10.35 -15.11
CA GLU A 74 -4.04 11.71 -15.33
C GLU A 74 -2.92 12.69 -15.66
N ALA A 75 -1.78 12.61 -14.99
CA ALA A 75 -0.61 13.45 -15.28
C ALA A 75 -0.10 13.21 -16.72
N LEU A 76 -0.06 11.96 -17.17
CA LEU A 76 0.34 11.61 -18.53
C LEU A 76 -0.64 12.21 -19.56
N PHE A 77 -1.93 12.13 -19.33
CA PHE A 77 -2.96 12.74 -20.17
C PHE A 77 -2.84 14.26 -20.20
N GLN A 78 -2.73 14.90 -19.02
CA GLN A 78 -2.73 16.36 -18.93
C GLN A 78 -1.46 17.02 -19.47
N ARG A 79 -0.31 16.35 -19.38
CA ARG A 79 0.99 16.92 -19.73
C ARG A 79 1.48 16.55 -21.13
N ALA A 80 0.91 15.54 -21.75
CA ALA A 80 1.30 15.09 -23.10
C ALA A 80 0.21 15.47 -24.11
N SER A 81 0.51 16.43 -24.98
CA SER A 81 -0.45 17.07 -25.90
C SER A 81 -1.19 16.12 -26.88
N LYS A 82 -0.69 14.90 -27.08
CA LYS A 82 -1.23 13.94 -28.05
C LYS A 82 -1.72 12.64 -27.42
N LEU A 83 -1.67 12.50 -26.09
CA LEU A 83 -2.08 11.26 -25.44
C LEU A 83 -3.52 11.37 -24.96
N PRO A 84 -4.39 10.39 -25.32
CA PRO A 84 -5.78 10.37 -24.88
C PRO A 84 -5.91 9.90 -23.42
N ARG A 85 -7.08 10.16 -22.82
CA ARG A 85 -7.47 9.45 -21.59
C ARG A 85 -7.64 7.97 -21.89
N ILE A 86 -7.17 7.13 -20.99
CA ILE A 86 -7.25 5.68 -21.11
C ILE A 86 -7.83 5.09 -19.82
N GLU A 87 -8.40 3.90 -19.94
CA GLU A 87 -8.70 3.03 -18.80
C GLU A 87 -7.52 2.12 -18.50
N LEU A 88 -7.30 1.82 -17.23
CA LEU A 88 -6.26 0.88 -16.83
C LEU A 88 -6.74 -0.56 -17.07
N VAL A 89 -6.12 -1.21 -18.03
CA VAL A 89 -6.33 -2.62 -18.32
C VAL A 89 -5.01 -3.34 -18.54
N LYS A 90 -4.97 -4.62 -18.18
CA LYS A 90 -3.82 -5.46 -18.53
C LYS A 90 -3.85 -5.74 -20.03
N THR A 91 -2.77 -5.39 -20.73
CA THR A 91 -2.59 -5.76 -22.13
C THR A 91 -2.00 -7.17 -22.25
N PRO A 92 -2.32 -7.92 -23.32
CA PRO A 92 -1.75 -9.25 -23.53
C PRO A 92 -0.24 -9.19 -23.83
N ASN A 93 0.23 -8.07 -24.40
CA ASN A 93 1.62 -7.89 -24.79
C ASN A 93 2.14 -6.54 -24.28
N ILE A 94 3.44 -6.47 -23.99
CA ILE A 94 4.12 -5.22 -23.64
C ILE A 94 4.46 -4.41 -24.90
N ILE A 95 4.76 -5.07 -26.03
CA ILE A 95 5.00 -4.41 -27.31
C ILE A 95 3.65 -4.20 -27.99
N CYS A 96 3.17 -2.96 -27.98
CA CYS A 96 1.90 -2.54 -28.53
C CYS A 96 2.07 -1.74 -29.82
N ARG A 97 1.07 -1.77 -30.73
CA ARG A 97 1.14 -1.15 -32.05
C ARG A 97 0.23 0.08 -32.21
N ASN A 98 -0.36 0.57 -31.13
CA ASN A 98 -1.14 1.79 -31.09
C ASN A 98 -0.94 2.51 -29.75
N THR A 99 -1.22 3.81 -29.73
CA THR A 99 -0.94 4.69 -28.58
C THR A 99 -1.69 4.26 -27.33
N VAL A 100 -2.97 3.93 -27.42
CA VAL A 100 -3.80 3.53 -26.26
C VAL A 100 -3.24 2.28 -25.60
N SER A 101 -3.03 1.21 -26.37
CA SER A 101 -2.48 -0.03 -25.82
C SER A 101 -1.06 0.15 -25.31
N ALA A 102 -0.23 0.99 -25.97
CA ALA A 102 1.13 1.28 -25.50
C ALA A 102 1.11 2.00 -24.15
N MET A 103 0.21 2.98 -23.96
CA MET A 103 0.01 3.66 -22.68
C MET A 103 -0.48 2.68 -21.61
N GLN A 104 -1.48 1.86 -21.92
CA GLN A 104 -2.00 0.84 -21.00
C GLN A 104 -0.91 -0.14 -20.56
N ALA A 105 -0.12 -0.66 -21.51
CA ALA A 105 1.00 -1.55 -21.23
C ALA A 105 2.06 -0.88 -20.34
N GLY A 106 2.47 0.34 -20.70
CA GLY A 106 3.47 1.10 -19.94
C GLY A 106 3.03 1.37 -18.49
N ILE A 107 1.80 1.82 -18.30
CA ILE A 107 1.26 2.06 -16.96
C ILE A 107 1.11 0.74 -16.19
N TYR A 108 0.44 -0.26 -16.77
CA TYR A 108 0.18 -1.51 -16.07
C TYR A 108 1.47 -2.23 -15.65
N TYR A 109 2.34 -2.54 -16.61
CA TYR A 109 3.59 -3.26 -16.31
C TYR A 109 4.63 -2.39 -15.60
N GLY A 110 4.59 -1.07 -15.80
CA GLY A 110 5.41 -0.12 -15.04
C GLY A 110 5.09 -0.15 -13.56
N PHE A 111 3.80 -0.13 -13.18
CA PHE A 111 3.38 -0.23 -11.78
C PHE A 111 3.63 -1.62 -11.18
N VAL A 112 3.42 -2.70 -11.94
CA VAL A 112 3.81 -4.05 -11.48
C VAL A 112 5.30 -4.10 -11.16
N GLY A 113 6.15 -3.63 -12.07
CA GLY A 113 7.60 -3.61 -11.87
C GLY A 113 8.04 -2.69 -10.73
N GLN A 114 7.40 -1.52 -10.56
CA GLN A 114 7.65 -0.61 -9.45
C GLN A 114 7.36 -1.29 -8.11
N ILE A 115 6.22 -1.97 -7.98
CA ILE A 115 5.81 -2.65 -6.77
C ILE A 115 6.78 -3.79 -6.46
N ASP A 116 7.05 -4.65 -7.42
CA ASP A 116 7.92 -5.80 -7.24
C ASP A 116 9.35 -5.37 -6.87
N GLU A 117 9.89 -4.33 -7.50
CA GLU A 117 11.24 -3.83 -7.19
C GLU A 117 11.31 -3.17 -5.80
N ILE A 118 10.29 -2.36 -5.42
CA ILE A 118 10.27 -1.72 -4.10
C ILE A 118 10.17 -2.78 -3.00
N VAL A 119 9.28 -3.77 -3.17
CA VAL A 119 9.13 -4.88 -2.21
C VAL A 119 10.43 -5.67 -2.07
N LYS A 120 11.09 -5.97 -3.19
CA LYS A 120 12.37 -6.67 -3.19
C LYS A 120 13.42 -5.89 -2.38
N ARG A 121 13.56 -4.59 -2.60
CA ARG A 121 14.51 -3.73 -1.87
C ARG A 121 14.18 -3.66 -0.38
N ILE A 122 12.90 -3.58 -0.01
CA ILE A 122 12.49 -3.61 1.39
C ILE A 122 12.89 -4.94 2.04
N LYS A 123 12.65 -6.07 1.38
CA LYS A 123 13.05 -7.40 1.89
C LYS A 123 14.58 -7.51 2.05
N GLU A 124 15.35 -6.98 1.11
CA GLU A 124 16.82 -6.92 1.18
C GLU A 124 17.29 -6.05 2.35
N GLU A 125 16.70 -4.86 2.56
CA GLU A 125 17.03 -3.94 3.65
C GLU A 125 16.66 -4.52 5.03
N LEU A 126 15.52 -5.20 5.14
CA LEU A 126 15.14 -5.91 6.34
C LEU A 126 16.04 -7.10 6.66
N ASN A 127 16.77 -7.61 5.68
CA ASN A 127 17.50 -8.88 5.74
C ASN A 127 16.59 -10.07 6.13
N GLU A 128 15.34 -10.03 5.66
CA GLU A 128 14.28 -11.00 5.94
C GLU A 128 13.69 -11.53 4.63
N GLN A 129 13.66 -12.85 4.47
CA GLN A 129 13.08 -13.48 3.28
C GLN A 129 11.58 -13.80 3.43
N ASN A 130 11.16 -14.13 4.64
CA ASN A 130 9.79 -14.57 4.95
C ASN A 130 8.89 -13.39 5.36
N VAL A 131 8.91 -12.30 4.57
CA VAL A 131 8.06 -11.13 4.79
C VAL A 131 6.77 -11.33 4.01
N LYS A 132 5.63 -11.32 4.68
CA LYS A 132 4.31 -11.41 4.04
C LYS A 132 3.93 -10.06 3.43
N VAL A 133 3.51 -10.06 2.18
CA VAL A 133 3.17 -8.86 1.41
C VAL A 133 1.66 -8.80 1.19
N ILE A 134 1.02 -7.79 1.77
CA ILE A 134 -0.43 -7.59 1.72
C ILE A 134 -0.72 -6.35 0.91
N ALA A 135 -1.59 -6.46 -0.08
CA ALA A 135 -2.05 -5.34 -0.89
C ALA A 135 -3.51 -4.99 -0.60
N THR A 136 -3.81 -3.71 -0.53
CA THR A 136 -5.16 -3.14 -0.41
C THR A 136 -5.34 -1.97 -1.36
N GLY A 137 -6.54 -1.40 -1.42
CA GLY A 137 -6.88 -0.31 -2.32
C GLY A 137 -7.56 -0.77 -3.60
N GLY A 138 -8.16 0.17 -4.31
CA GLY A 138 -9.07 -0.11 -5.43
C GLY A 138 -8.45 -0.83 -6.63
N LEU A 139 -7.13 -0.72 -6.83
CA LEU A 139 -6.40 -1.34 -7.95
C LEU A 139 -5.56 -2.55 -7.54
N ALA A 140 -5.55 -2.91 -6.25
CA ALA A 140 -4.74 -4.01 -5.73
C ALA A 140 -5.03 -5.34 -6.43
N THR A 141 -6.30 -5.71 -6.60
CA THR A 141 -6.70 -6.96 -7.27
C THR A 141 -6.24 -7.03 -8.72
N LEU A 142 -6.23 -5.90 -9.44
CA LEU A 142 -5.80 -5.87 -10.84
C LEU A 142 -4.28 -6.08 -10.95
N ILE A 143 -3.51 -5.38 -10.14
CA ILE A 143 -2.04 -5.39 -10.16
C ILE A 143 -1.49 -6.71 -9.62
N ALA A 144 -2.06 -7.24 -8.54
CA ALA A 144 -1.64 -8.50 -7.94
C ALA A 144 -1.66 -9.69 -8.89
N LYS A 145 -2.53 -9.67 -9.93
CA LYS A 145 -2.56 -10.71 -10.97
C LYS A 145 -1.25 -10.89 -11.74
N SER A 146 -0.37 -9.91 -11.70
CA SER A 146 0.91 -9.93 -12.43
C SER A 146 2.13 -9.64 -11.56
N SER A 147 1.92 -9.19 -10.33
CA SER A 147 2.99 -9.03 -9.34
C SER A 147 3.51 -10.40 -8.92
N SER A 148 4.83 -10.50 -8.77
CA SER A 148 5.53 -11.68 -8.26
C SER A 148 5.75 -11.63 -6.75
N THR A 149 5.41 -10.51 -6.11
CA THR A 149 5.75 -10.25 -4.70
C THR A 149 4.54 -10.11 -3.79
N ILE A 150 3.34 -9.86 -4.33
CA ILE A 150 2.12 -9.74 -3.53
C ILE A 150 1.61 -11.13 -3.17
N ASP A 151 1.53 -11.42 -1.87
CA ASP A 151 1.03 -12.71 -1.36
C ASP A 151 -0.48 -12.70 -1.17
N ILE A 152 -1.03 -11.58 -0.66
CA ILE A 152 -2.45 -11.47 -0.28
C ILE A 152 -3.01 -10.14 -0.79
N VAL A 153 -4.25 -10.18 -1.27
CA VAL A 153 -5.06 -8.97 -1.52
C VAL A 153 -6.19 -8.93 -0.51
N ASP A 154 -6.19 -7.91 0.34
CA ASP A 154 -7.26 -7.66 1.31
C ASP A 154 -7.92 -6.30 1.04
N PRO A 155 -9.02 -6.27 0.27
CA PRO A 155 -9.70 -5.02 -0.07
C PRO A 155 -10.41 -4.37 1.12
N MET A 156 -10.60 -5.12 2.22
CA MET A 156 -11.28 -4.64 3.43
C MET A 156 -10.31 -4.19 4.53
N LEU A 157 -8.99 -4.25 4.30
CA LEU A 157 -7.97 -4.03 5.32
C LEU A 157 -8.19 -2.71 6.08
N THR A 158 -8.40 -1.61 5.35
CA THR A 158 -8.63 -0.28 5.96
C THR A 158 -9.90 -0.25 6.82
N LEU A 159 -10.99 -0.88 6.37
CA LEU A 159 -12.24 -0.93 7.13
C LEU A 159 -12.09 -1.78 8.39
N LYS A 160 -11.36 -2.89 8.31
CA LYS A 160 -11.02 -3.72 9.49
C LYS A 160 -10.21 -2.92 10.51
N GLY A 161 -9.21 -2.18 10.06
CA GLY A 161 -8.42 -1.31 10.93
C GLY A 161 -9.25 -0.22 11.62
N LEU A 162 -10.17 0.41 10.90
CA LEU A 162 -11.09 1.38 11.47
C LEU A 162 -11.99 0.76 12.53
N LEU A 163 -12.50 -0.46 12.29
CA LEU A 163 -13.32 -1.19 13.26
C LEU A 163 -12.53 -1.52 14.53
N ILE A 164 -11.32 -2.05 14.38
CA ILE A 164 -10.43 -2.37 15.52
C ILE A 164 -10.17 -1.12 16.37
N LEU A 165 -9.84 -0.01 15.73
CA LEU A 165 -9.60 1.27 16.41
C LEU A 165 -10.86 1.80 17.11
N TYR A 166 -12.02 1.69 16.48
CA TYR A 166 -13.29 2.10 17.07
C TYR A 166 -13.62 1.29 18.33
N GLU A 167 -13.49 -0.04 18.27
CA GLU A 167 -13.78 -0.94 19.41
C GLU A 167 -12.82 -0.69 20.58
N LYS A 168 -11.53 -0.49 20.32
CA LYS A 168 -10.55 -0.15 21.36
C LYS A 168 -10.92 1.17 22.06
N ASN A 169 -11.22 2.23 21.31
CA ASN A 169 -11.58 3.52 21.88
C ASN A 169 -12.91 3.48 22.67
N LYS A 170 -13.89 2.68 22.23
CA LYS A 170 -15.17 2.50 22.94
C LYS A 170 -14.98 1.86 24.31
N ASN A 171 -14.12 0.84 24.40
CA ASN A 171 -13.85 0.12 25.64
C ASN A 171 -13.08 0.97 26.68
N GLU A 172 -12.31 1.96 26.24
CA GLU A 172 -11.59 2.87 27.13
C GLU A 172 -12.48 4.04 27.60
N GLY A 173 -13.40 4.52 26.76
CA GLY A 173 -14.36 5.57 27.12
C GLY A 173 -15.38 5.16 28.18
N GLY A 174 -15.60 3.85 28.40
CA GLY A 174 -16.52 3.30 29.40
C GLY A 174 -15.92 3.11 30.80
N ARG A 175 -14.67 3.48 31.03
CA ARG A 175 -13.99 3.39 32.34
C ARG A 175 -13.82 4.74 33.05
N LYS A 176 -14.78 5.67 32.85
CA LYS A 176 -14.86 6.91 33.64
C LYS A 176 -16.04 6.86 34.57
#